data_4d5ee120ed3eb36d27eb4f7a2f13bbce
#
_entry.id   4d5ee120ed3eb36d27eb4f7a2f13bbce
#
_cell.length_a   1.000
_cell.length_b   1.000
_cell.length_c   1.000
_cell.angle_alpha   90.00
_cell.angle_beta   90.00
_cell.angle_gamma   90.00
#
_symmetry.space_group_name_H-M   'P 1'
#
loop_
_entity.id
_entity.type
_entity.pdbx_description
1 polymer ?
#
loop_
_entity_poly.entity_id
_entity_poly.type
_entity_poly.pdbx_seq_one_letter_code
_entity_poly.pdbx_strand_id
1 'polypeptide(L)'
;MKDGMYTATGQGQDGELTVKVTVTDGKLADVEVVDNHETPGVSEKALTEIPKRIVDGQSYNVDVVSGATKTSQGISGAVKAALVQADVGEAFSAHVTQTSADDQPVKHLSADLVIIGAGPAGLAAAVTAGEHGLKAAVFEKNGVAGGTANMGMGPLGIDTDIQRKGFNDISVPEALEEHMTYTHYRVDEDLVQTYFNLSANTIQWLEDMGVKFAGAFKYFKESNATWHVVQPDDGSQPGPGAAADMNKHLKARAEALVPLFILKHQPPQLLETTARSLGLQLRPLTVNVTM
;
A
#
# COMPACT_ATOMS: atom_id res chain seq x y z
N MET A 1 14.59 -37.10 -4.02
CA MET A 1 13.51 -36.82 -5.00
C MET A 1 13.79 -37.62 -6.24
N LYS A 2 12.77 -38.12 -6.89
CA LYS A 2 12.94 -38.70 -8.23
C LYS A 2 13.03 -37.58 -9.25
N ASP A 3 13.99 -37.67 -10.15
CA ASP A 3 14.14 -36.73 -11.26
C ASP A 3 12.93 -36.81 -12.19
N GLY A 4 12.45 -35.67 -12.65
CA GLY A 4 11.29 -35.59 -13.52
C GLY A 4 10.61 -34.20 -13.46
N MET A 5 9.51 -34.08 -14.20
CA MET A 5 8.65 -32.92 -14.20
C MET A 5 7.30 -33.32 -13.59
N TYR A 6 6.83 -32.52 -12.65
CA TYR A 6 5.61 -32.75 -11.89
C TYR A 6 4.72 -31.53 -11.96
N THR A 7 3.43 -31.75 -12.15
CA THR A 7 2.44 -30.66 -12.22
C THR A 7 1.40 -30.87 -11.15
N ALA A 8 1.05 -29.79 -10.47
CA ALA A 8 -0.02 -29.78 -9.48
C ALA A 8 -0.69 -28.41 -9.40
N THR A 9 -1.87 -28.38 -8.79
CA THR A 9 -2.66 -27.16 -8.61
C THR A 9 -2.70 -26.73 -7.15
N GLY A 10 -2.91 -25.43 -6.94
CA GLY A 10 -3.12 -24.82 -5.64
C GLY A 10 -4.15 -23.70 -5.71
N GLN A 11 -4.72 -23.35 -4.57
CA GLN A 11 -5.73 -22.32 -4.48
C GLN A 11 -5.10 -20.97 -4.20
N GLY A 12 -5.17 -20.05 -5.18
CA GLY A 12 -4.76 -18.64 -5.04
C GLY A 12 -5.85 -17.74 -4.43
N GLN A 13 -5.74 -16.45 -4.67
CA GLN A 13 -6.74 -15.46 -4.23
C GLN A 13 -7.98 -15.49 -5.12
N ASP A 14 -7.79 -15.47 -6.44
CA ASP A 14 -8.87 -15.27 -7.42
C ASP A 14 -9.23 -16.57 -8.16
N GLY A 15 -8.55 -17.67 -7.85
CA GLY A 15 -8.83 -18.95 -8.45
C GLY A 15 -7.74 -20.00 -8.24
N GLU A 16 -7.87 -21.10 -8.96
CA GLU A 16 -6.87 -22.14 -9.00
C GLU A 16 -5.68 -21.70 -9.85
N LEU A 17 -4.48 -22.05 -9.40
CA LEU A 17 -3.24 -21.84 -10.16
C LEU A 17 -2.51 -23.18 -10.33
N THR A 18 -1.80 -23.33 -11.44
CA THR A 18 -1.08 -24.55 -11.77
C THR A 18 0.42 -24.27 -11.77
N VAL A 19 1.19 -25.11 -11.10
CA VAL A 19 2.65 -25.08 -11.14
C VAL A 19 3.22 -26.31 -11.80
N LYS A 20 4.35 -26.12 -12.49
CA LYS A 20 5.22 -27.16 -13.00
C LYS A 20 6.54 -27.13 -12.25
N VAL A 21 6.90 -28.23 -11.63
CA VAL A 21 8.14 -28.41 -10.85
C VAL A 21 9.07 -29.32 -11.59
N THR A 22 10.33 -28.92 -11.78
CA THR A 22 11.39 -29.73 -12.39
C THR A 22 12.38 -30.16 -11.32
N VAL A 23 12.61 -31.46 -11.22
CA VAL A 23 13.60 -32.06 -10.32
C VAL A 23 14.74 -32.65 -11.18
N THR A 24 15.97 -32.30 -10.84
CA THR A 24 17.19 -32.79 -11.48
C THR A 24 18.26 -33.06 -10.42
N ASP A 25 18.92 -34.20 -10.50
CA ASP A 25 19.95 -34.65 -9.56
C ASP A 25 19.44 -34.63 -8.11
N GLY A 26 18.16 -34.99 -7.91
CA GLY A 26 17.51 -35.00 -6.59
C GLY A 26 17.27 -33.62 -5.97
N LYS A 27 17.34 -32.53 -6.73
CA LYS A 27 17.10 -31.14 -6.29
C LYS A 27 16.02 -30.47 -7.11
N LEU A 28 15.37 -29.48 -6.54
CA LEU A 28 14.50 -28.57 -7.27
C LEU A 28 15.34 -27.72 -8.23
N ALA A 29 15.21 -27.98 -9.53
CA ALA A 29 15.91 -27.23 -10.55
C ALA A 29 15.11 -26.02 -11.03
N ASP A 30 13.76 -26.15 -11.08
CA ASP A 30 12.90 -25.08 -11.54
C ASP A 30 11.47 -25.22 -10.99
N VAL A 31 10.79 -24.09 -10.82
CA VAL A 31 9.37 -23.98 -10.48
C VAL A 31 8.75 -22.91 -11.37
N GLU A 32 7.77 -23.27 -12.16
CA GLU A 32 7.08 -22.38 -13.10
C GLU A 32 5.58 -22.36 -12.80
N VAL A 33 4.98 -21.18 -12.70
CA VAL A 33 3.51 -21.04 -12.69
C VAL A 33 3.04 -21.01 -14.14
N VAL A 34 2.42 -22.10 -14.58
CA VAL A 34 2.03 -22.31 -15.98
C VAL A 34 0.63 -21.85 -16.30
N ASP A 35 -0.23 -21.71 -15.28
CA ASP A 35 -1.58 -21.19 -15.42
C ASP A 35 -2.04 -20.53 -14.11
N ASN A 36 -2.76 -19.40 -14.22
CA ASN A 36 -3.33 -18.71 -13.08
C ASN A 36 -4.44 -17.74 -13.52
N HIS A 37 -5.34 -17.39 -12.60
CA HIS A 37 -6.41 -16.42 -12.77
C HIS A 37 -6.29 -15.24 -11.81
N GLU A 38 -5.09 -15.00 -11.30
CA GLU A 38 -4.81 -13.98 -10.30
C GLU A 38 -4.91 -12.56 -10.88
N THR A 39 -5.25 -11.59 -10.03
CA THR A 39 -5.39 -10.17 -10.43
C THR A 39 -4.06 -9.58 -10.89
N PRO A 40 -3.95 -9.09 -12.15
CA PRO A 40 -2.75 -8.40 -12.63
C PRO A 40 -2.40 -7.17 -11.76
N GLY A 41 -1.10 -6.92 -11.59
CA GLY A 41 -0.60 -5.79 -10.79
C GLY A 41 -0.54 -6.04 -9.29
N VAL A 42 -1.24 -7.06 -8.77
CA VAL A 42 -1.22 -7.44 -7.35
C VAL A 42 -0.40 -8.71 -7.14
N SER A 43 -0.63 -9.71 -7.96
CA SER A 43 -0.06 -11.06 -7.83
C SER A 43 1.26 -11.27 -8.57
N GLU A 44 1.58 -10.45 -9.56
CA GLU A 44 2.75 -10.62 -10.45
C GLU A 44 4.05 -10.87 -9.71
N LYS A 45 4.21 -10.16 -8.57
CA LYS A 45 5.38 -10.34 -7.76
C LYS A 45 5.43 -11.69 -7.07
N ALA A 46 4.30 -12.19 -6.57
CA ALA A 46 4.24 -13.53 -5.99
C ALA A 46 4.47 -14.61 -7.05
N LEU A 47 3.91 -14.42 -8.25
CA LEU A 47 4.08 -15.35 -9.38
C LEU A 47 5.54 -15.50 -9.83
N THR A 48 6.37 -14.48 -9.62
CA THR A 48 7.80 -14.49 -9.99
C THR A 48 8.73 -14.80 -8.83
N GLU A 49 8.48 -14.24 -7.64
CA GLU A 49 9.41 -14.38 -6.51
C GLU A 49 9.24 -15.70 -5.74
N ILE A 50 8.00 -16.18 -5.55
CA ILE A 50 7.79 -17.41 -4.78
C ILE A 50 8.42 -18.62 -5.45
N PRO A 51 8.27 -18.86 -6.77
CA PRO A 51 9.00 -19.93 -7.46
C PRO A 51 10.50 -19.84 -7.23
N LYS A 52 11.08 -18.66 -7.40
CA LYS A 52 12.51 -18.44 -7.19
C LYS A 52 12.95 -18.74 -5.76
N ARG A 53 12.21 -18.26 -4.75
CA ARG A 53 12.52 -18.52 -3.33
C ARG A 53 12.49 -20.02 -3.01
N ILE A 54 11.54 -20.75 -3.59
CA ILE A 54 11.38 -22.19 -3.41
C ILE A 54 12.58 -22.94 -4.01
N VAL A 55 13.03 -22.56 -5.20
CA VAL A 55 14.21 -23.15 -5.84
C VAL A 55 15.48 -22.82 -5.06
N ASP A 56 15.72 -21.54 -4.75
CA ASP A 56 16.91 -21.09 -4.02
C ASP A 56 17.00 -21.72 -2.62
N GLY A 57 15.85 -21.79 -1.93
CA GLY A 57 15.74 -22.35 -0.58
C GLY A 57 15.61 -23.87 -0.53
N GLN A 58 15.40 -24.53 -1.68
CA GLN A 58 15.11 -25.98 -1.75
C GLN A 58 13.99 -26.38 -0.78
N SER A 59 12.95 -25.53 -0.66
CA SER A 59 11.81 -25.74 0.23
C SER A 59 10.56 -25.06 -0.30
N TYR A 60 9.38 -25.69 -0.15
CA TYR A 60 8.09 -25.05 -0.43
C TYR A 60 7.61 -24.13 0.70
N ASN A 61 8.24 -24.19 1.87
CA ASN A 61 7.89 -23.38 3.03
C ASN A 61 8.75 -22.11 3.07
N VAL A 62 8.40 -21.14 2.25
CA VAL A 62 9.11 -19.86 2.11
C VAL A 62 8.22 -18.71 2.54
N ASP A 63 8.83 -17.57 2.86
CA ASP A 63 8.11 -16.35 3.22
C ASP A 63 7.21 -15.87 2.09
N VAL A 64 5.99 -15.51 2.43
CA VAL A 64 5.00 -14.97 1.49
C VAL A 64 5.38 -13.58 0.99
N VAL A 65 4.91 -13.22 -0.20
CA VAL A 65 5.01 -11.85 -0.70
C VAL A 65 3.92 -11.01 -0.05
N SER A 66 4.34 -9.90 0.58
CA SER A 66 3.41 -8.96 1.20
C SER A 66 2.45 -8.37 0.15
N GLY A 67 1.17 -8.37 0.46
CA GLY A 67 0.09 -7.94 -0.45
C GLY A 67 -0.45 -9.04 -1.37
N ALA A 68 0.28 -10.18 -1.52
CA ALA A 68 -0.14 -11.34 -2.32
C ALA A 68 -0.05 -12.65 -1.53
N THR A 69 -0.48 -12.63 -0.27
CA THR A 69 -0.34 -13.75 0.67
C THR A 69 -1.03 -15.02 0.17
N LYS A 70 -2.26 -14.93 -0.31
CA LYS A 70 -3.01 -16.11 -0.77
C LYS A 70 -2.43 -16.69 -2.05
N THR A 71 -2.00 -15.86 -2.99
CA THR A 71 -1.28 -16.29 -4.20
C THR A 71 0.01 -17.02 -3.81
N SER A 72 0.79 -16.45 -2.88
CA SER A 72 2.03 -17.07 -2.37
C SER A 72 1.76 -18.43 -1.74
N GLN A 73 0.73 -18.54 -0.91
CA GLN A 73 0.32 -19.79 -0.28
C GLN A 73 -0.18 -20.82 -1.31
N GLY A 74 -0.91 -20.36 -2.33
CA GLY A 74 -1.39 -21.19 -3.43
C GLY A 74 -0.21 -21.83 -4.19
N ILE A 75 0.81 -21.03 -4.54
CA ILE A 75 2.03 -21.53 -5.21
C ILE A 75 2.75 -22.55 -4.33
N SER A 76 3.00 -22.22 -3.06
CA SER A 76 3.67 -23.11 -2.11
C SER A 76 2.90 -24.43 -1.91
N GLY A 77 1.58 -24.35 -1.84
CA GLY A 77 0.70 -25.51 -1.73
C GLY A 77 0.74 -26.39 -2.98
N ALA A 78 0.72 -25.79 -4.16
CA ALA A 78 0.84 -26.51 -5.43
C ALA A 78 2.21 -27.19 -5.56
N VAL A 79 3.31 -26.51 -5.21
CA VAL A 79 4.66 -27.11 -5.20
C VAL A 79 4.72 -28.28 -4.22
N LYS A 80 4.15 -28.14 -3.02
CA LYS A 80 4.04 -29.26 -2.07
C LYS A 80 3.33 -30.45 -2.67
N ALA A 81 2.20 -30.24 -3.35
CA ALA A 81 1.44 -31.32 -4.00
C ALA A 81 2.21 -31.97 -5.15
N ALA A 82 2.97 -31.19 -5.93
CA ALA A 82 3.84 -31.72 -6.97
C ALA A 82 5.01 -32.55 -6.40
N LEU A 83 5.61 -32.11 -5.29
CA LEU A 83 6.70 -32.82 -4.62
C LEU A 83 6.26 -34.15 -3.98
N VAL A 84 5.03 -34.28 -3.56
CA VAL A 84 4.46 -35.58 -3.12
C VAL A 84 4.54 -36.61 -4.25
N GLN A 85 4.32 -36.21 -5.51
CA GLN A 85 4.42 -37.09 -6.67
C GLN A 85 5.89 -37.49 -6.94
N ALA A 86 6.85 -36.64 -6.56
CA ALA A 86 8.29 -36.90 -6.67
C ALA A 86 8.85 -37.79 -5.55
N ASP A 87 7.98 -38.35 -4.71
CA ASP A 87 8.36 -39.20 -3.57
C ASP A 87 9.25 -38.47 -2.55
N VAL A 88 8.91 -37.21 -2.26
CA VAL A 88 9.61 -36.35 -1.34
C VAL A 88 8.91 -36.38 0.00
N GLY A 89 9.62 -36.82 1.04
CA GLY A 89 9.14 -36.75 2.42
C GLY A 89 9.14 -35.33 2.98
N GLU A 90 8.82 -35.19 4.27
CA GLU A 90 8.70 -33.92 5.00
C GLU A 90 10.01 -33.08 5.05
N ALA A 91 11.12 -33.60 4.53
CA ALA A 91 12.42 -32.93 4.53
C ALA A 91 12.44 -31.56 3.79
N PHE A 92 11.48 -31.34 2.87
CA PHE A 92 11.31 -30.08 2.16
C PHE A 92 10.32 -29.09 2.83
N SER A 93 9.92 -29.39 4.05
CA SER A 93 9.01 -28.54 4.84
C SER A 93 9.74 -27.58 5.78
N ALA A 94 11.08 -27.67 5.86
CA ALA A 94 11.84 -26.74 6.71
C ALA A 94 11.56 -25.30 6.28
N HIS A 95 11.14 -24.45 7.21
CA HIS A 95 10.92 -23.04 6.92
C HIS A 95 12.28 -22.41 6.56
N VAL A 96 12.38 -21.90 5.34
CA VAL A 96 13.54 -21.15 4.90
C VAL A 96 13.17 -19.69 5.00
N THR A 97 13.62 -19.06 6.07
CA THR A 97 13.65 -17.59 6.15
C THR A 97 14.66 -17.11 5.12
N GLN A 98 14.28 -16.19 4.26
CA GLN A 98 15.28 -15.47 3.49
C GLN A 98 16.30 -14.90 4.47
N THR A 99 17.59 -14.96 4.09
CA THR A 99 18.73 -14.39 4.82
C THR A 99 18.30 -13.26 5.72
N SER A 100 18.54 -13.43 7.00
CA SER A 100 18.15 -12.49 8.03
C SER A 100 18.56 -11.07 7.60
N ALA A 101 17.71 -10.10 7.88
CA ALA A 101 18.00 -8.69 7.65
C ALA A 101 19.33 -8.25 8.30
N ASP A 102 19.91 -9.08 9.16
CA ASP A 102 21.17 -8.85 9.84
C ASP A 102 22.42 -8.80 8.94
N ASP A 103 22.35 -9.38 7.72
CA ASP A 103 23.48 -9.35 6.77
C ASP A 103 23.38 -8.19 5.75
N GLN A 104 22.34 -7.37 5.82
CA GLN A 104 22.21 -6.22 4.93
C GLN A 104 22.95 -5.00 5.53
N PRO A 105 23.65 -4.21 4.70
CA PRO A 105 24.35 -3.03 5.21
C PRO A 105 23.37 -2.04 5.83
N VAL A 106 23.62 -1.69 7.09
CA VAL A 106 22.86 -0.68 7.80
C VAL A 106 23.19 0.69 7.21
N LYS A 107 22.17 1.40 6.69
CA LYS A 107 22.31 2.81 6.31
C LYS A 107 21.85 3.70 7.45
N HIS A 108 22.72 4.63 7.83
CA HIS A 108 22.39 5.67 8.78
C HIS A 108 21.79 6.86 8.06
N LEU A 109 20.58 7.23 8.42
CA LEU A 109 19.87 8.36 7.84
C LEU A 109 19.54 9.35 8.94
N SER A 110 19.61 10.63 8.62
CA SER A 110 19.21 11.71 9.52
C SER A 110 18.00 12.43 8.93
N ALA A 111 16.95 12.55 9.69
CA ALA A 111 15.72 13.24 9.32
C ALA A 111 15.15 14.01 10.53
N ASP A 112 14.41 15.09 10.24
CA ASP A 112 13.66 15.83 11.27
C ASP A 112 12.35 15.13 11.60
N LEU A 113 11.79 14.37 10.63
CA LEU A 113 10.55 13.63 10.76
C LEU A 113 10.66 12.27 10.07
N VAL A 114 10.18 11.24 10.74
CA VAL A 114 10.05 9.88 10.17
C VAL A 114 8.56 9.56 10.00
N ILE A 115 8.17 9.19 8.80
CA ILE A 115 6.79 8.85 8.43
C ILE A 115 6.74 7.36 8.08
N ILE A 116 5.92 6.61 8.80
CA ILE A 116 5.72 5.17 8.58
C ILE A 116 4.37 4.96 7.89
N GLY A 117 4.43 4.49 6.65
CA GLY A 117 3.29 4.30 5.76
C GLY A 117 3.10 5.47 4.80
N ALA A 118 3.04 5.18 3.49
CA ALA A 118 2.74 6.13 2.42
C ALA A 118 1.30 5.99 1.91
N GLY A 119 0.34 5.76 2.82
CA GLY A 119 -1.08 5.99 2.56
C GLY A 119 -1.37 7.50 2.44
N PRO A 120 -2.61 7.93 2.18
CA PRO A 120 -2.92 9.34 1.97
C PRO A 120 -2.50 10.23 3.15
N ALA A 121 -2.67 9.77 4.38
CA ALA A 121 -2.23 10.51 5.57
C ALA A 121 -0.71 10.69 5.62
N GLY A 122 0.07 9.63 5.34
CA GLY A 122 1.53 9.71 5.31
C GLY A 122 2.04 10.54 4.14
N LEU A 123 1.39 10.47 2.99
CA LEU A 123 1.70 11.32 1.83
C LEU A 123 1.43 12.80 2.14
N ALA A 124 0.28 13.12 2.74
CA ALA A 124 -0.06 14.47 3.16
C ALA A 124 0.94 15.00 4.20
N ALA A 125 1.30 14.19 5.19
CA ALA A 125 2.32 14.55 6.18
C ALA A 125 3.69 14.81 5.53
N ALA A 126 4.08 14.03 4.53
CA ALA A 126 5.35 14.20 3.80
C ALA A 126 5.37 15.51 3.00
N VAL A 127 4.29 15.79 2.27
CA VAL A 127 4.15 17.05 1.51
C VAL A 127 4.19 18.24 2.46
N THR A 128 3.38 18.23 3.52
CA THR A 128 3.34 19.31 4.50
C THR A 128 4.69 19.52 5.18
N ALA A 129 5.37 18.45 5.59
CA ALA A 129 6.72 18.54 6.15
C ALA A 129 7.70 19.22 5.19
N GLY A 130 7.70 18.80 3.93
CA GLY A 130 8.56 19.38 2.91
C GLY A 130 8.24 20.85 2.61
N GLU A 131 6.95 21.24 2.57
CA GLU A 131 6.51 22.63 2.41
C GLU A 131 6.94 23.52 3.57
N HIS A 132 7.13 22.95 4.76
CA HIS A 132 7.71 23.64 5.93
C HIS A 132 9.24 23.53 6.03
N GLY A 133 9.90 22.98 5.00
CA GLY A 133 11.36 22.86 4.95
C GLY A 133 11.96 21.78 5.86
N LEU A 134 11.14 20.87 6.39
CA LEU A 134 11.60 19.75 7.20
C LEU A 134 12.14 18.61 6.32
N LYS A 135 13.22 17.99 6.76
CA LYS A 135 13.76 16.77 6.15
C LYS A 135 12.96 15.57 6.64
N ALA A 136 12.01 15.12 5.85
CA ALA A 136 11.25 13.92 6.17
C ALA A 136 11.83 12.67 5.51
N ALA A 137 11.70 11.53 6.20
CA ALA A 137 11.98 10.19 5.67
C ALA A 137 10.69 9.37 5.69
N VAL A 138 10.26 8.91 4.53
CA VAL A 138 9.02 8.13 4.35
C VAL A 138 9.35 6.68 4.09
N PHE A 139 8.72 5.78 4.85
CA PHE A 139 8.88 4.34 4.70
C PHE A 139 7.52 3.69 4.42
N GLU A 140 7.42 2.97 3.31
CA GLU A 140 6.22 2.21 2.93
C GLU A 140 6.58 0.74 2.72
N LYS A 141 5.81 -0.16 3.36
CA LYS A 141 6.02 -1.61 3.26
C LYS A 141 5.70 -2.19 1.89
N ASN A 142 4.77 -1.56 1.17
CA ASN A 142 4.37 -1.99 -0.16
C ASN A 142 5.26 -1.35 -1.24
N GLY A 143 5.27 -1.93 -2.44
CA GLY A 143 5.94 -1.35 -3.60
C GLY A 143 5.22 -0.16 -4.21
N VAL A 144 4.02 0.18 -3.70
CA VAL A 144 3.16 1.24 -4.22
C VAL A 144 2.66 2.09 -3.05
N ALA A 145 2.72 3.40 -3.20
CA ALA A 145 2.11 4.35 -2.26
C ALA A 145 0.59 4.47 -2.48
N GLY A 146 -0.10 5.08 -1.52
CA GLY A 146 -1.56 5.35 -1.57
C GLY A 146 -2.38 4.43 -0.68
N GLY A 147 -1.86 3.25 -0.32
CA GLY A 147 -2.55 2.32 0.59
C GLY A 147 -3.96 1.96 0.10
N THR A 148 -4.89 1.75 1.02
CA THR A 148 -6.29 1.42 0.71
C THR A 148 -7.05 2.53 -0.01
N ALA A 149 -6.59 3.79 0.08
CA ALA A 149 -7.23 4.89 -0.65
C ALA A 149 -7.11 4.75 -2.17
N ASN A 150 -6.16 3.95 -2.67
CA ASN A 150 -6.09 3.64 -4.11
C ASN A 150 -7.33 2.92 -4.63
N MET A 151 -8.12 2.28 -3.76
CA MET A 151 -9.38 1.63 -4.12
C MET A 151 -10.59 2.57 -4.05
N GLY A 152 -10.41 3.77 -3.50
CA GLY A 152 -11.45 4.78 -3.35
C GLY A 152 -11.69 5.58 -4.63
N MET A 153 -12.60 6.54 -4.54
CA MET A 153 -12.93 7.43 -5.65
C MET A 153 -12.58 8.89 -5.36
N GLY A 154 -12.37 9.26 -4.11
CA GLY A 154 -11.98 10.63 -3.74
C GLY A 154 -12.40 11.01 -2.32
N PRO A 155 -11.95 12.18 -1.84
CA PRO A 155 -12.18 12.68 -0.49
C PRO A 155 -13.54 13.34 -0.31
N LEU A 156 -13.90 13.59 0.94
CA LEU A 156 -15.00 14.48 1.29
C LEU A 156 -14.53 15.94 1.29
N GLY A 157 -15.40 16.84 0.89
CA GLY A 157 -15.21 18.29 0.98
C GLY A 157 -16.50 19.00 1.31
N ILE A 158 -16.40 20.04 2.14
CA ILE A 158 -17.53 20.90 2.56
C ILE A 158 -17.18 22.33 2.20
N ASP A 159 -18.16 23.08 1.69
CA ASP A 159 -18.02 24.49 1.31
C ASP A 159 -16.87 24.74 0.29
N THR A 160 -16.74 23.88 -0.69
CA THR A 160 -15.72 23.95 -1.72
C THR A 160 -16.16 24.78 -2.91
N ASP A 161 -15.20 25.30 -3.69
CA ASP A 161 -15.47 25.95 -4.97
C ASP A 161 -16.14 25.01 -5.99
N ILE A 162 -15.83 23.73 -5.93
CA ILE A 162 -16.44 22.70 -6.79
C ILE A 162 -17.94 22.58 -6.49
N GLN A 163 -18.32 22.60 -5.19
CA GLN A 163 -19.72 22.58 -4.79
C GLN A 163 -20.45 23.84 -5.23
N ARG A 164 -19.87 25.02 -5.02
CA ARG A 164 -20.44 26.30 -5.45
C ARG A 164 -20.66 26.37 -6.97
N LYS A 165 -19.69 25.94 -7.74
CA LYS A 165 -19.81 25.85 -9.22
C LYS A 165 -20.89 24.86 -9.66
N GLY A 166 -21.12 23.82 -8.86
CA GLY A 166 -22.15 22.79 -9.10
C GLY A 166 -23.53 23.10 -8.54
N PHE A 167 -23.73 24.29 -7.94
CA PHE A 167 -24.96 24.66 -7.23
C PHE A 167 -25.36 23.67 -6.12
N ASN A 168 -24.38 23.16 -5.40
CA ASN A 168 -24.53 22.20 -4.32
C ASN A 168 -23.93 22.77 -3.02
N ASP A 169 -24.22 24.03 -2.74
CA ASP A 169 -23.69 24.72 -1.57
C ASP A 169 -24.18 24.05 -0.28
N ILE A 170 -23.27 23.83 0.63
CA ILE A 170 -23.54 23.39 2.00
C ILE A 170 -22.53 24.05 2.92
N SER A 171 -23.00 24.66 3.98
CA SER A 171 -22.14 25.26 5.01
C SER A 171 -21.59 24.21 5.97
N VAL A 172 -20.46 24.51 6.60
CA VAL A 172 -19.87 23.62 7.62
C VAL A 172 -20.82 23.37 8.80
N PRO A 173 -21.52 24.36 9.36
CA PRO A 173 -22.48 24.10 10.44
C PRO A 173 -23.62 23.16 10.02
N GLU A 174 -24.16 23.33 8.81
CA GLU A 174 -25.23 22.49 8.29
C GLU A 174 -24.75 21.05 8.08
N ALA A 175 -23.60 20.88 7.47
CA ALA A 175 -22.98 19.56 7.25
C ALA A 175 -22.67 18.86 8.59
N LEU A 176 -22.22 19.63 9.60
CA LEU A 176 -21.94 19.10 10.94
C LEU A 176 -23.22 18.59 11.60
N GLU A 177 -24.30 19.38 11.59
CA GLU A 177 -25.56 18.97 12.17
C GLU A 177 -26.13 17.72 11.50
N GLU A 178 -26.10 17.66 10.16
CA GLU A 178 -26.49 16.46 9.41
C GLU A 178 -25.67 15.24 9.82
N HIS A 179 -24.36 15.39 9.89
CA HIS A 179 -23.45 14.29 10.23
C HIS A 179 -23.65 13.81 11.66
N MET A 180 -23.77 14.72 12.62
CA MET A 180 -24.02 14.40 14.02
C MET A 180 -25.37 13.69 14.20
N THR A 181 -26.41 14.16 13.52
CA THR A 181 -27.73 13.52 13.51
C THR A 181 -27.66 12.12 12.90
N TYR A 182 -27.03 11.95 11.73
CA TYR A 182 -26.87 10.67 11.04
C TYR A 182 -26.11 9.65 11.91
N THR A 183 -25.07 10.08 12.59
CA THR A 183 -24.27 9.22 13.46
C THR A 183 -24.86 9.04 14.86
N HIS A 184 -26.04 9.60 15.12
CA HIS A 184 -26.69 9.58 16.44
C HIS A 184 -25.78 10.13 17.55
N TYR A 185 -24.99 11.17 17.26
CA TYR A 185 -24.04 11.79 18.19
C TYR A 185 -23.06 10.80 18.84
N ARG A 186 -22.65 9.75 18.10
CA ARG A 186 -21.73 8.71 18.57
C ARG A 186 -20.29 8.93 18.09
N VAL A 187 -20.01 10.05 17.47
CA VAL A 187 -18.68 10.45 16.99
C VAL A 187 -18.19 11.67 17.76
N ASP A 188 -16.89 11.90 17.71
CA ASP A 188 -16.27 13.09 18.28
C ASP A 188 -16.61 14.32 17.42
N GLU A 189 -17.44 15.21 17.96
CA GLU A 189 -17.91 16.41 17.26
C GLU A 189 -16.77 17.37 16.94
N ASP A 190 -15.83 17.58 17.86
CA ASP A 190 -14.70 18.50 17.68
C ASP A 190 -13.78 18.00 16.54
N LEU A 191 -13.58 16.69 16.47
CA LEU A 191 -12.81 16.08 15.39
C LEU A 191 -13.51 16.25 14.04
N VAL A 192 -14.82 15.99 13.97
CA VAL A 192 -15.61 16.14 12.73
C VAL A 192 -15.63 17.60 12.29
N GLN A 193 -15.86 18.53 13.21
CA GLN A 193 -15.86 19.96 12.92
C GLN A 193 -14.50 20.43 12.39
N THR A 194 -13.40 19.98 13.01
CA THR A 194 -12.04 20.29 12.55
C THR A 194 -11.83 19.79 11.13
N TYR A 195 -12.22 18.55 10.85
CA TYR A 195 -12.11 17.95 9.52
C TYR A 195 -12.93 18.73 8.47
N PHE A 196 -14.18 19.09 8.78
CA PHE A 196 -15.04 19.84 7.86
C PHE A 196 -14.52 21.24 7.60
N ASN A 197 -14.06 21.96 8.63
CA ASN A 197 -13.47 23.29 8.50
C ASN A 197 -12.23 23.32 7.61
N LEU A 198 -11.44 22.26 7.61
CA LEU A 198 -10.21 22.16 6.82
C LEU A 198 -10.43 21.60 5.42
N SER A 199 -11.58 20.97 5.14
CA SER A 199 -11.79 20.18 3.95
C SER A 199 -11.76 20.99 2.65
N ALA A 200 -12.34 22.22 2.62
CA ALA A 200 -12.29 23.08 1.45
C ALA A 200 -10.86 23.45 1.05
N ASN A 201 -10.06 23.85 2.05
CA ASN A 201 -8.65 24.17 1.81
C ASN A 201 -7.84 22.94 1.37
N THR A 202 -8.18 21.76 1.90
CA THR A 202 -7.55 20.51 1.51
C THR A 202 -7.89 20.14 0.05
N ILE A 203 -9.12 20.33 -0.40
CA ILE A 203 -9.49 20.13 -1.81
C ILE A 203 -8.70 21.08 -2.70
N GLN A 204 -8.61 22.37 -2.37
CA GLN A 204 -7.82 23.34 -3.14
C GLN A 204 -6.34 22.96 -3.16
N TRP A 205 -5.76 22.57 -2.03
CA TRP A 205 -4.38 22.11 -1.94
C TRP A 205 -4.09 20.87 -2.82
N LEU A 206 -5.05 19.96 -2.96
CA LEU A 206 -4.96 18.83 -3.88
C LEU A 206 -5.02 19.31 -5.34
N GLU A 207 -5.90 20.26 -5.68
CA GLU A 207 -5.97 20.87 -7.03
C GLU A 207 -4.67 21.58 -7.39
N ASP A 208 -4.05 22.29 -6.44
CA ASP A 208 -2.76 22.97 -6.63
C ASP A 208 -1.60 21.99 -6.95
N MET A 209 -1.72 20.72 -6.52
CA MET A 209 -0.81 19.64 -6.89
C MET A 209 -1.17 18.94 -8.22
N GLY A 210 -2.21 19.40 -8.91
CA GLY A 210 -2.62 18.87 -10.20
C GLY A 210 -3.72 17.79 -10.14
N VAL A 211 -4.25 17.48 -8.97
CA VAL A 211 -5.41 16.59 -8.85
C VAL A 211 -6.63 17.25 -9.49
N LYS A 212 -7.31 16.52 -10.34
CA LYS A 212 -8.56 16.97 -10.96
C LYS A 212 -9.74 16.27 -10.34
N PHE A 213 -10.83 16.99 -10.19
CA PHE A 213 -12.09 16.44 -9.70
C PHE A 213 -13.16 16.50 -10.79
N ALA A 214 -13.91 15.41 -10.96
CA ALA A 214 -15.04 15.34 -11.87
C ALA A 214 -16.24 16.16 -11.34
N GLY A 215 -16.27 16.43 -10.05
CA GLY A 215 -17.31 17.19 -9.37
C GLY A 215 -17.52 16.73 -7.92
N ALA A 216 -18.49 17.34 -7.27
CA ALA A 216 -18.99 16.91 -5.98
C ALA A 216 -20.29 16.12 -6.17
N PHE A 217 -20.39 14.94 -5.57
CA PHE A 217 -21.50 14.02 -5.76
C PHE A 217 -22.16 13.64 -4.44
N LYS A 218 -23.41 13.20 -4.51
CA LYS A 218 -24.15 12.64 -3.39
C LYS A 218 -23.77 11.17 -3.22
N TYR A 219 -23.48 10.78 -1.97
CA TYR A 219 -23.27 9.37 -1.65
C TYR A 219 -24.60 8.61 -1.55
N PHE A 220 -25.61 9.27 -0.95
CA PHE A 220 -27.00 8.79 -0.90
C PHE A 220 -27.92 9.79 -1.55
N LYS A 221 -29.09 9.36 -1.98
CA LYS A 221 -30.06 10.21 -2.69
C LYS A 221 -30.46 11.45 -1.88
N GLU A 222 -30.61 11.29 -0.58
CA GLU A 222 -31.04 12.33 0.35
C GLU A 222 -29.88 13.13 0.96
N SER A 223 -28.62 12.76 0.70
CA SER A 223 -27.46 13.48 1.23
C SER A 223 -27.10 14.70 0.39
N ASN A 224 -26.27 15.58 0.95
CA ASN A 224 -25.65 16.66 0.19
C ASN A 224 -24.48 16.14 -0.68
N ALA A 225 -24.11 16.90 -1.71
CA ALA A 225 -23.03 16.55 -2.61
C ALA A 225 -21.67 16.91 -1.98
N THR A 226 -21.19 16.05 -1.10
CA THR A 226 -19.94 16.26 -0.35
C THR A 226 -18.79 15.36 -0.81
N TRP A 227 -19.07 14.40 -1.67
CA TRP A 227 -18.07 13.45 -2.16
C TRP A 227 -17.38 13.97 -3.42
N HIS A 228 -16.14 14.42 -3.30
CA HIS A 228 -15.33 14.95 -4.40
C HIS A 228 -14.67 13.79 -5.13
N VAL A 229 -15.22 13.43 -6.27
CA VAL A 229 -14.74 12.30 -7.08
C VAL A 229 -13.57 12.73 -7.95
N VAL A 230 -12.46 12.03 -7.84
CA VAL A 230 -11.26 12.30 -8.65
C VAL A 230 -11.53 11.96 -10.11
N GLN A 231 -11.17 12.88 -11.01
CA GLN A 231 -11.14 12.65 -12.45
C GLN A 231 -9.83 11.95 -12.80
N PRO A 232 -9.86 10.73 -13.37
CA PRO A 232 -8.64 10.06 -13.81
C PRO A 232 -7.83 10.90 -14.80
N ASP A 233 -6.51 10.85 -14.71
CA ASP A 233 -5.57 11.62 -15.51
C ASP A 233 -5.66 11.29 -17.01
N ASP A 234 -6.03 10.07 -17.34
CA ASP A 234 -6.23 9.59 -18.71
C ASP A 234 -7.55 10.05 -19.33
N GLY A 235 -8.39 10.76 -18.58
CA GLY A 235 -9.68 11.26 -19.01
C GLY A 235 -10.79 10.21 -19.04
N SER A 236 -10.55 9.00 -18.54
CA SER A 236 -11.57 7.96 -18.43
C SER A 236 -12.68 8.34 -17.43
N GLN A 237 -13.79 7.61 -17.48
CA GLN A 237 -14.89 7.82 -16.54
C GLN A 237 -14.43 7.50 -15.11
N PRO A 238 -14.71 8.38 -14.12
CA PRO A 238 -14.43 8.08 -12.72
C PRO A 238 -15.13 6.81 -12.24
N GLY A 239 -14.39 5.99 -11.51
CA GLY A 239 -14.88 4.74 -10.97
C GLY A 239 -14.08 4.30 -9.72
N PRO A 240 -14.33 3.10 -9.20
CA PRO A 240 -13.50 2.51 -8.16
C PRO A 240 -12.02 2.56 -8.56
N GLY A 241 -11.17 3.07 -7.67
CA GLY A 241 -9.75 3.24 -7.95
C GLY A 241 -9.33 4.61 -8.49
N ALA A 242 -10.27 5.52 -8.83
CA ALA A 242 -9.93 6.86 -9.33
C ALA A 242 -9.03 7.66 -8.36
N ALA A 243 -9.18 7.47 -7.05
CA ALA A 243 -8.33 8.12 -6.05
C ALA A 243 -6.85 7.68 -6.10
N ALA A 244 -6.51 6.64 -6.86
CA ALA A 244 -5.11 6.28 -7.09
C ALA A 244 -4.34 7.40 -7.80
N ASP A 245 -4.99 8.13 -8.72
CA ASP A 245 -4.36 9.26 -9.40
C ASP A 245 -4.11 10.42 -8.43
N MET A 246 -5.04 10.73 -7.53
CA MET A 246 -4.79 11.68 -6.43
C MET A 246 -3.54 11.29 -5.61
N ASN A 247 -3.42 10.01 -5.25
CA ASN A 247 -2.26 9.54 -4.50
C ASN A 247 -0.95 9.58 -5.31
N LYS A 248 -1.01 9.44 -6.64
CA LYS A 248 0.16 9.63 -7.53
C LYS A 248 0.66 11.08 -7.49
N HIS A 249 -0.26 12.06 -7.55
CA HIS A 249 0.09 13.47 -7.44
C HIS A 249 0.69 13.80 -6.07
N LEU A 250 0.08 13.35 -4.98
CA LEU A 250 0.61 13.48 -3.62
C LEU A 250 2.00 12.86 -3.50
N LYS A 251 2.19 11.64 -4.03
CA LYS A 251 3.49 10.96 -4.03
C LYS A 251 4.53 11.76 -4.79
N ALA A 252 4.22 12.19 -6.01
CA ALA A 252 5.15 12.97 -6.83
C ALA A 252 5.57 14.26 -6.13
N ARG A 253 4.62 14.96 -5.48
CA ARG A 253 4.91 16.16 -4.70
C ARG A 253 5.77 15.84 -3.48
N ALA A 254 5.47 14.76 -2.75
CA ALA A 254 6.28 14.32 -1.62
C ALA A 254 7.71 14.01 -2.05
N GLU A 255 7.91 13.21 -3.11
CA GLU A 255 9.23 12.87 -3.64
C GLU A 255 10.06 14.09 -4.08
N ALA A 256 9.39 15.14 -4.55
CA ALA A 256 10.05 16.40 -4.91
C ALA A 256 10.50 17.23 -3.69
N LEU A 257 9.86 17.06 -2.55
CA LEU A 257 10.08 17.88 -1.37
C LEU A 257 10.91 17.19 -0.28
N VAL A 258 10.78 15.86 -0.14
CA VAL A 258 11.47 15.14 0.93
C VAL A 258 12.65 14.34 0.40
N PRO A 259 13.80 14.34 1.12
CA PRO A 259 15.05 13.75 0.61
C PRO A 259 15.03 12.23 0.54
N LEU A 260 14.09 11.58 1.24
CA LEU A 260 14.04 10.12 1.31
C LEU A 260 12.61 9.60 1.26
N PHE A 261 12.32 8.85 0.19
CA PHE A 261 11.06 8.14 0.01
C PHE A 261 11.37 6.70 -0.37
N ILE A 262 11.12 5.76 0.55
CA ILE A 262 11.44 4.35 0.37
C ILE A 262 10.15 3.55 0.22
N LEU A 263 9.94 3.00 -0.96
CA LEU A 263 8.97 1.96 -1.22
C LEU A 263 9.69 0.62 -1.16
N LYS A 264 9.30 -0.26 -0.28
CA LYS A 264 9.93 -1.56 -0.18
C LYS A 264 8.93 -2.65 0.22
N HIS A 265 9.18 -3.82 -0.31
CA HIS A 265 8.38 -5.02 -0.11
C HIS A 265 8.61 -5.75 1.22
N GLN A 266 9.55 -5.28 2.02
CA GLN A 266 9.72 -5.73 3.42
C GLN A 266 9.82 -4.49 4.30
N PRO A 267 9.18 -4.48 5.48
CA PRO A 267 9.40 -3.39 6.43
C PRO A 267 10.89 -3.37 6.75
N PRO A 268 11.53 -2.20 6.70
CA PRO A 268 12.85 -2.08 7.30
C PRO A 268 12.69 -2.53 8.74
N GLN A 269 13.54 -3.42 9.23
CA GLN A 269 13.66 -3.59 10.66
C GLN A 269 14.16 -2.24 11.18
N LEU A 270 13.26 -1.54 11.86
CA LEU A 270 13.59 -0.31 12.56
C LEU A 270 14.43 -0.73 13.77
N LEU A 271 15.76 -0.85 13.59
CA LEU A 271 16.63 -1.41 14.60
C LEU A 271 16.83 -0.51 15.81
N GLU A 272 16.72 0.81 15.67
CA GLU A 272 16.66 1.74 16.82
C GLU A 272 16.23 3.15 16.37
N THR A 273 15.15 3.66 16.93
CA THR A 273 14.88 5.10 16.97
C THR A 273 15.34 5.63 18.30
N THR A 274 16.44 6.35 18.34
CA THR A 274 16.78 7.13 19.54
C THR A 274 15.97 8.43 19.50
N ALA A 275 14.69 8.36 19.84
CA ALA A 275 13.88 9.52 20.14
C ALA A 275 14.25 10.01 21.55
N ARG A 276 15.08 11.01 21.65
CA ARG A 276 15.22 11.79 22.88
C ARG A 276 14.30 12.98 22.84
N SER A 277 13.11 12.85 23.42
CA SER A 277 12.29 13.98 23.82
C SER A 277 12.90 14.59 25.10
N LEU A 278 13.74 15.59 24.95
CA LEU A 278 14.14 16.46 26.05
C LEU A 278 14.08 17.90 25.53
N GLY A 279 13.07 18.61 26.03
CA GLY A 279 12.93 20.06 26.10
C GLY A 279 13.58 20.90 25.00
N LEU A 280 12.77 21.48 24.11
CA LEU A 280 13.02 22.71 23.31
C LEU A 280 14.24 22.79 22.35
N GLN A 281 14.96 21.70 22.08
CA GLN A 281 15.88 21.64 20.95
C GLN A 281 15.56 20.41 20.11
N LEU A 282 14.97 20.65 18.93
CA LEU A 282 14.81 19.65 17.86
C LEU A 282 16.20 19.20 17.41
N ARG A 283 16.65 18.02 17.84
CA ARG A 283 17.82 17.37 17.26
C ARG A 283 17.33 16.44 16.14
N PRO A 284 18.07 16.37 15.03
CA PRO A 284 17.75 15.42 13.96
C PRO A 284 17.63 14.00 14.51
N LEU A 285 16.60 13.29 14.05
CA LEU A 285 16.43 11.87 14.34
C LEU A 285 17.42 11.09 13.48
N THR A 286 18.22 10.23 14.09
CA THR A 286 19.04 9.26 13.34
C THR A 286 18.24 7.95 13.22
N VAL A 287 18.01 7.52 12.00
CA VAL A 287 17.29 6.28 11.70
C VAL A 287 18.25 5.30 11.06
N ASN A 288 18.39 4.15 11.68
CA ASN A 288 19.14 3.04 11.11
C ASN A 288 18.20 2.22 10.22
N VAL A 289 18.53 2.09 8.97
CA VAL A 289 17.74 1.35 7.99
C VAL A 289 18.60 0.24 7.41
N THR A 290 18.15 -0.99 7.57
CA THR A 290 18.67 -2.13 6.82
C THR A 290 17.92 -2.20 5.50
N MET A 291 18.66 -2.18 4.39
CA MET A 291 18.07 -2.23 3.04
C MET A 291 18.23 -3.61 2.44
#